data_47c4b2ff507b67fcc809c39d4dea1971
#
_entry.id   47c4b2ff507b67fcc809c39d4dea1971
#
_cell.length_a   1.000
_cell.length_b   1.000
_cell.length_c   1.000
_cell.angle_alpha   90.00
_cell.angle_beta   90.00
_cell.angle_gamma   90.00
#
_symmetry.space_group_name_H-M   'P 1'
#
loop_
_entity.id
_entity.type
_entity.pdbx_description
1 polymer ?
#
loop_
_entity_poly.entity_id
_entity_poly.type
_entity_poly.pdbx_seq_one_letter_code
_entity_poly.pdbx_strand_id
1 'polypeptide(L)'
;MEIIWSEEGPVMIEAGGRLHGGIAPLLFQQVYQPDLLSLAIDSYLGHAHPDAETSRQISHGRIGFFCSDESRPFTPPSAQALHSAQDDKAYCGHRYFLRAGDIAPLTIDFATCPGLFWLQSPSLEQLDASTENLQKLLWG
;
A
#
# COMPACT_ATOMS: atom_id res chain seq x y z
N MET A 1 12.53 7.57 -5.80
CA MET A 1 13.37 8.71 -5.38
C MET A 1 13.28 8.81 -3.88
N GLU A 2 14.42 8.89 -3.21
CA GLU A 2 14.54 9.09 -1.77
C GLU A 2 15.06 10.50 -1.50
N ILE A 3 14.42 11.23 -0.59
CA ILE A 3 14.75 12.61 -0.26
C ILE A 3 14.81 12.76 1.25
N ILE A 4 15.87 13.43 1.74
CA ILE A 4 15.96 13.91 3.12
C ILE A 4 15.69 15.41 3.12
N TRP A 5 14.83 15.86 4.01
CA TRP A 5 14.57 17.27 4.21
C TRP A 5 15.60 17.84 5.20
N SER A 6 16.47 18.73 4.72
CA SER A 6 17.47 19.42 5.54
C SER A 6 17.06 20.86 5.83
N GLU A 7 17.82 21.58 6.65
CA GLU A 7 17.61 23.01 6.90
C GLU A 7 17.76 23.85 5.64
N GLU A 8 18.54 23.39 4.65
CA GLU A 8 18.76 24.05 3.36
C GLU A 8 17.74 23.65 2.28
N GLY A 9 16.80 22.77 2.61
CA GLY A 9 15.77 22.24 1.72
C GLY A 9 15.92 20.76 1.39
N PRO A 10 15.23 20.26 0.36
CA PRO A 10 15.23 18.84 0.01
C PRO A 10 16.56 18.42 -0.62
N VAL A 11 17.15 17.35 -0.07
CA VAL A 11 18.38 16.73 -0.59
C VAL A 11 18.02 15.36 -1.15
N MET A 12 18.26 15.15 -2.43
CA MET A 12 18.05 13.85 -3.06
C MET A 12 19.15 12.87 -2.66
N ILE A 13 18.75 11.73 -2.11
CA ILE A 13 19.65 10.65 -1.73
C ILE A 13 19.76 9.62 -2.85
N GLU A 14 18.62 9.17 -3.39
CA GLU A 14 18.58 8.16 -4.44
C GLU A 14 17.43 8.41 -5.42
N ALA A 15 17.69 8.15 -6.71
CA ALA A 15 16.67 8.09 -7.74
C ALA A 15 16.79 6.77 -8.50
N GLY A 16 15.82 5.87 -8.31
CA GLY A 16 15.69 4.65 -9.10
C GLY A 16 14.78 4.86 -10.31
N GLY A 17 15.23 4.45 -11.49
CA GLY A 17 14.44 4.50 -12.72
C GLY A 17 13.41 3.36 -12.81
N ARG A 18 12.71 3.06 -11.71
CA ARG A 18 11.70 1.99 -11.64
C ARG A 18 10.54 2.38 -10.76
N LEU A 19 9.40 1.73 -10.94
CA LEU A 19 8.27 1.83 -10.02
C LEU A 19 8.63 1.24 -8.65
N HIS A 20 7.93 1.70 -7.63
CA HIS A 20 8.00 1.12 -6.29
C HIS A 20 7.66 -0.38 -6.34
N GLY A 21 8.31 -1.18 -5.50
CA GLY A 21 8.05 -2.61 -5.39
C GLY A 21 6.76 -2.95 -4.61
N GLY A 22 6.54 -4.25 -4.42
CA GLY A 22 5.41 -4.75 -3.64
C GLY A 22 4.06 -4.56 -4.33
N ILE A 23 3.04 -4.16 -3.56
CA ILE A 23 1.65 -3.97 -4.04
C ILE A 23 1.41 -2.61 -4.72
N ALA A 24 2.33 -1.64 -4.55
CA ALA A 24 2.14 -0.27 -5.03
C ALA A 24 1.84 -0.18 -6.54
N PRO A 25 2.48 -0.94 -7.46
CA PRO A 25 2.16 -0.88 -8.87
C PRO A 25 0.70 -1.25 -9.18
N LEU A 26 0.12 -2.23 -8.47
CA LEU A 26 -1.29 -2.60 -8.65
C LEU A 26 -2.23 -1.51 -8.14
N LEU A 27 -1.85 -0.82 -7.06
CA LEU A 27 -2.61 0.32 -6.56
C LEU A 27 -2.53 1.51 -7.54
N PHE A 28 -1.38 1.73 -8.19
CA PHE A 28 -1.21 2.79 -9.18
C PHE A 28 -2.17 2.65 -10.37
N GLN A 29 -2.49 1.43 -10.79
CA GLN A 29 -3.48 1.18 -11.86
C GLN A 29 -4.88 1.70 -11.50
N GLN A 30 -5.20 1.78 -10.21
CA GLN A 30 -6.51 2.22 -9.72
C GLN A 30 -6.57 3.72 -9.43
N VAL A 31 -5.42 4.36 -9.23
CA VAL A 31 -5.35 5.76 -8.79
C VAL A 31 -4.84 6.73 -9.84
N TYR A 32 -4.25 6.24 -10.93
CA TYR A 32 -3.72 7.09 -12.02
C TYR A 32 -4.30 6.70 -13.38
N GLN A 33 -4.46 7.70 -14.25
CA GLN A 33 -4.89 7.50 -15.64
C GLN A 33 -4.09 8.40 -16.59
N PRO A 34 -3.43 7.83 -17.64
CA PRO A 34 -3.18 6.39 -17.81
C PRO A 34 -2.41 5.82 -16.61
N ASP A 35 -2.52 4.49 -16.40
CA ASP A 35 -1.88 3.86 -15.26
C ASP A 35 -0.35 3.84 -15.37
N LEU A 36 0.34 4.05 -14.24
CA LEU A 36 1.78 4.19 -14.22
C LEU A 36 2.53 2.88 -14.54
N LEU A 37 1.90 1.72 -14.34
CA LEU A 37 2.51 0.43 -14.66
C LEU A 37 2.58 0.23 -16.18
N SER A 38 1.50 0.50 -16.90
CA SER A 38 1.48 0.46 -18.37
C SER A 38 2.47 1.45 -18.97
N LEU A 39 2.51 2.68 -18.45
CA LEU A 39 3.50 3.69 -18.88
C LEU A 39 4.95 3.21 -18.69
N ALA A 40 5.24 2.58 -17.55
CA ALA A 40 6.57 2.05 -17.29
C ALA A 40 6.93 0.91 -18.26
N ILE A 41 5.99 -0.02 -18.51
CA ILE A 41 6.20 -1.13 -19.44
C ILE A 41 6.46 -0.59 -20.85
N ASP A 42 5.64 0.34 -21.34
CA ASP A 42 5.81 0.95 -22.66
C ASP A 42 7.14 1.66 -22.78
N SER A 43 7.56 2.36 -21.74
CA SER A 43 8.88 3.00 -21.68
C SER A 43 10.04 2.00 -21.80
N TYR A 44 9.96 0.85 -21.11
CA TYR A 44 10.99 -0.21 -21.22
C TYR A 44 11.00 -0.90 -22.59
N LEU A 45 9.86 -0.97 -23.25
CA LEU A 45 9.73 -1.53 -24.59
C LEU A 45 10.10 -0.53 -25.70
N GLY A 46 10.39 0.72 -25.33
CA GLY A 46 10.69 1.79 -26.29
C GLY A 46 9.45 2.28 -27.05
N HIS A 47 8.26 2.00 -26.56
CA HIS A 47 7.03 2.50 -27.13
C HIS A 47 6.80 3.96 -26.69
N ALA A 48 6.44 4.84 -27.63
CA ALA A 48 6.01 6.18 -27.31
C ALA A 48 4.59 6.12 -26.71
N HIS A 49 4.42 6.73 -25.53
CA HIS A 49 3.10 6.87 -24.92
C HIS A 49 2.67 8.34 -25.05
N PRO A 50 1.71 8.65 -25.94
CA PRO A 50 1.33 10.04 -26.25
C PRO A 50 0.78 10.80 -25.04
N ASP A 51 0.18 10.06 -24.09
CA ASP A 51 -0.47 10.63 -22.90
C ASP A 51 0.41 10.59 -21.64
N ALA A 52 1.71 10.23 -21.77
CA ALA A 52 2.61 10.11 -20.61
C ALA A 52 2.72 11.42 -19.82
N GLU A 53 2.70 12.58 -20.51
CA GLU A 53 2.77 13.90 -19.89
C GLU A 53 1.46 14.31 -19.21
N THR A 54 0.35 13.63 -19.51
CA THR A 54 -0.99 13.94 -19.00
C THR A 54 -1.49 12.98 -17.95
N SER A 55 -0.64 12.06 -17.46
CA SER A 55 -1.01 11.16 -16.38
C SER A 55 -1.48 11.95 -15.16
N ARG A 56 -2.69 11.67 -14.72
CA ARG A 56 -3.36 12.36 -13.61
C ARG A 56 -3.82 11.40 -12.54
N GLN A 57 -3.81 11.87 -11.32
CA GLN A 57 -4.44 11.16 -10.22
C GLN A 57 -5.96 11.27 -10.35
N ILE A 58 -6.66 10.13 -10.38
CA ILE A 58 -8.12 10.03 -10.46
C ILE A 58 -8.76 9.59 -9.15
N SER A 59 -7.96 9.06 -8.21
CA SER A 59 -8.38 8.62 -6.90
C SER A 59 -7.21 8.66 -5.93
N HIS A 60 -7.44 8.35 -4.67
CA HIS A 60 -6.40 8.21 -3.65
C HIS A 60 -6.19 6.74 -3.33
N GLY A 61 -4.93 6.36 -3.09
CA GLY A 61 -4.54 5.02 -2.68
C GLY A 61 -3.73 5.05 -1.39
N ARG A 62 -3.88 4.02 -0.57
CA ARG A 62 -3.12 3.86 0.68
C ARG A 62 -2.69 2.41 0.86
N ILE A 63 -1.48 2.22 1.32
CA ILE A 63 -0.98 0.95 1.83
C ILE A 63 -0.82 1.11 3.34
N GLY A 64 -1.56 0.30 4.10
CA GLY A 64 -1.43 0.20 5.55
C GLY A 64 -0.61 -1.04 5.91
N PHE A 65 0.17 -0.95 6.96
CA PHE A 65 0.94 -2.08 7.49
C PHE A 65 0.36 -2.51 8.82
N PHE A 66 0.20 -3.83 9.00
CA PHE A 66 -0.14 -4.37 10.30
C PHE A 66 1.07 -4.21 11.22
N CYS A 67 0.83 -3.74 12.45
CA CYS A 67 1.87 -3.55 13.44
C CYS A 67 1.51 -4.35 14.69
N SER A 68 2.44 -5.17 15.16
CA SER A 68 2.32 -5.87 16.42
C SER A 68 3.04 -5.06 17.50
N ASP A 69 2.36 -4.76 18.59
CA ASP A 69 2.89 -4.06 19.77
C ASP A 69 3.63 -4.98 20.74
N GLU A 70 3.49 -6.30 20.53
CA GLU A 70 4.18 -7.33 21.31
C GLU A 70 4.46 -8.56 20.43
N SER A 71 5.31 -9.46 20.95
CA SER A 71 5.53 -10.77 20.33
C SER A 71 4.40 -11.72 20.73
N ARG A 72 3.58 -12.15 19.76
CA ARG A 72 2.42 -13.01 20.01
C ARG A 72 2.19 -14.02 18.87
N PRO A 73 1.50 -15.17 19.15
CA PRO A 73 1.08 -16.06 18.08
C PRO A 73 0.11 -15.35 17.11
N PHE A 74 0.35 -15.51 15.81
CA PHE A 74 -0.54 -14.97 14.81
C PHE A 74 -1.79 -15.83 14.69
N THR A 75 -2.94 -15.20 14.83
CA THR A 75 -4.26 -15.81 14.58
C THR A 75 -4.90 -15.08 13.40
N PRO A 76 -5.20 -15.76 12.29
CA PRO A 76 -5.92 -15.15 11.18
C PRO A 76 -7.26 -14.55 11.62
N PRO A 77 -7.73 -13.48 10.99
CA PRO A 77 -9.03 -12.90 11.30
C PRO A 77 -10.15 -13.90 11.05
N SER A 78 -11.25 -13.77 11.79
CA SER A 78 -12.43 -14.58 11.61
C SER A 78 -13.07 -14.35 10.22
N ALA A 79 -13.86 -15.33 9.76
CA ALA A 79 -14.63 -15.17 8.52
C ALA A 79 -15.56 -13.95 8.56
N GLN A 80 -16.12 -13.63 9.73
CA GLN A 80 -16.95 -12.44 9.91
C GLN A 80 -16.13 -11.15 9.77
N ALA A 81 -14.93 -11.08 10.36
CA ALA A 81 -14.04 -9.92 10.22
C ALA A 81 -13.60 -9.71 8.75
N LEU A 82 -13.30 -10.80 8.05
CA LEU A 82 -12.99 -10.73 6.62
C LEU A 82 -14.17 -10.24 5.79
N HIS A 83 -15.38 -10.69 6.08
CA HIS A 83 -16.58 -10.24 5.40
C HIS A 83 -16.82 -8.75 5.67
N SER A 84 -16.73 -8.32 6.94
CA SER A 84 -16.85 -6.90 7.29
C SER A 84 -15.78 -6.02 6.62
N ALA A 85 -14.56 -6.52 6.44
CA ALA A 85 -13.52 -5.81 5.71
C ALA A 85 -13.86 -5.69 4.22
N GLN A 86 -14.42 -6.73 3.61
CA GLN A 86 -14.85 -6.73 2.20
C GLN A 86 -16.05 -5.81 1.93
N ASP A 87 -16.87 -5.53 2.95
CA ASP A 87 -17.99 -4.59 2.85
C ASP A 87 -17.52 -3.12 2.88
N ASP A 88 -16.28 -2.85 3.31
CA ASP A 88 -15.71 -1.50 3.26
C ASP A 88 -15.39 -1.12 1.80
N LYS A 89 -16.00 -0.04 1.32
CA LYS A 89 -15.89 0.40 -0.07
C LYS A 89 -14.47 0.81 -0.48
N ALA A 90 -13.63 1.17 0.46
CA ALA A 90 -12.23 1.51 0.18
C ALA A 90 -11.32 0.28 0.16
N TYR A 91 -11.76 -0.85 0.70
CA TYR A 91 -10.96 -2.06 0.79
C TYR A 91 -10.67 -2.66 -0.58
N CYS A 92 -9.38 -2.86 -0.88
CA CYS A 92 -8.92 -3.51 -2.12
C CYS A 92 -8.27 -4.87 -1.86
N GLY A 93 -7.77 -5.10 -0.63
CA GLY A 93 -7.19 -6.38 -0.26
C GLY A 93 -6.20 -6.30 0.91
N HIS A 94 -5.72 -7.45 1.31
CA HIS A 94 -4.68 -7.58 2.34
C HIS A 94 -3.79 -8.78 2.07
N ARG A 95 -2.65 -8.84 2.73
CA ARG A 95 -1.71 -9.95 2.69
C ARG A 95 -1.00 -10.08 4.02
N TYR A 96 -1.05 -11.28 4.61
CA TYR A 96 -0.19 -11.63 5.73
C TYR A 96 1.10 -12.28 5.23
N PHE A 97 2.21 -11.99 5.91
CA PHE A 97 3.50 -12.65 5.69
C PHE A 97 3.69 -13.86 6.61
N LEU A 98 2.78 -14.03 7.57
CA LEU A 98 2.74 -15.08 8.58
C LEU A 98 1.67 -16.13 8.26
N ARG A 99 1.87 -17.34 8.75
CA ARG A 99 0.88 -18.42 8.77
C ARG A 99 0.24 -18.52 10.15
N ALA A 100 -0.94 -19.11 10.24
CA ALA A 100 -1.59 -19.37 11.52
C ALA A 100 -0.64 -20.12 12.46
N GLY A 101 -0.44 -19.60 13.66
CA GLY A 101 0.46 -20.14 14.68
C GLY A 101 1.90 -19.67 14.62
N ASP A 102 2.34 -19.01 13.57
CA ASP A 102 3.66 -18.35 13.55
C ASP A 102 3.70 -17.27 14.63
N ILE A 103 4.88 -16.96 15.13
CA ILE A 103 5.05 -15.85 16.08
C ILE A 103 5.19 -14.54 15.29
N ALA A 104 4.23 -13.65 15.47
CA ALA A 104 4.36 -12.26 15.06
C ALA A 104 5.30 -11.54 16.05
N PRO A 105 6.48 -11.07 15.62
CA PRO A 105 7.36 -10.32 16.51
C PRO A 105 6.80 -8.93 16.79
N LEU A 106 7.30 -8.26 17.81
CA LEU A 106 7.15 -6.80 17.94
C LEU A 106 7.60 -6.12 16.65
N THR A 107 6.74 -5.28 16.07
CA THR A 107 7.07 -4.58 14.84
C THR A 107 7.97 -3.39 15.13
N ILE A 108 9.20 -3.42 14.64
CA ILE A 108 10.18 -2.35 14.77
C ILE A 108 10.63 -1.80 13.41
N ASP A 109 10.39 -2.56 12.33
CA ASP A 109 10.73 -2.20 10.97
C ASP A 109 9.86 -2.98 9.96
N PHE A 110 10.13 -2.78 8.68
CA PHE A 110 9.40 -3.45 7.60
C PHE A 110 9.61 -4.98 7.58
N ALA A 111 10.76 -5.48 8.03
CA ALA A 111 11.04 -6.92 8.03
C ALA A 111 10.29 -7.67 9.14
N THR A 112 9.93 -6.96 10.21
CA THR A 112 9.16 -7.48 11.35
C THR A 112 7.65 -7.21 11.21
N CYS A 113 7.23 -6.57 10.12
CA CYS A 113 5.83 -6.29 9.82
C CYS A 113 5.07 -7.58 9.49
N PRO A 114 3.94 -7.90 10.16
CA PRO A 114 3.21 -9.15 9.94
C PRO A 114 2.46 -9.23 8.62
N GLY A 115 2.24 -8.09 7.96
CA GLY A 115 1.53 -8.02 6.70
C GLY A 115 1.09 -6.61 6.37
N LEU A 116 0.28 -6.50 5.32
CA LEU A 116 -0.22 -5.22 4.82
C LEU A 116 -1.64 -5.36 4.27
N PHE A 117 -2.30 -4.23 4.13
CA PHE A 117 -3.56 -4.07 3.40
C PHE A 117 -3.48 -2.84 2.50
N TRP A 118 -4.34 -2.78 1.49
CA TRP A 118 -4.38 -1.62 0.59
C TRP A 118 -5.80 -1.20 0.29
N LEU A 119 -5.94 0.10 0.14
CA LEU A 119 -7.19 0.82 0.04
C LEU A 119 -7.17 1.76 -1.16
N GLN A 120 -8.34 2.03 -1.71
CA GLN A 120 -8.56 3.04 -2.73
C GLN A 120 -9.89 3.76 -2.47
N SER A 121 -9.88 5.09 -2.53
CA SER A 121 -11.10 5.89 -2.43
C SER A 121 -10.91 7.25 -3.10
N PRO A 122 -11.97 7.85 -3.64
CA PRO A 122 -11.93 9.25 -4.07
C PRO A 122 -11.82 10.24 -2.90
N SER A 123 -12.07 9.81 -1.65
CA SER A 123 -12.02 10.64 -0.44
C SER A 123 -10.87 10.23 0.48
N LEU A 124 -10.02 11.19 0.86
CA LEU A 124 -8.98 10.99 1.87
C LEU A 124 -9.57 10.71 3.26
N GLU A 125 -10.66 11.40 3.62
CA GLU A 125 -11.35 11.18 4.89
C GLU A 125 -11.86 9.73 5.01
N GLN A 126 -12.42 9.19 3.92
CA GLN A 126 -12.80 7.78 3.88
C GLN A 126 -11.60 6.85 4.04
N LEU A 127 -10.46 7.14 3.39
CA LEU A 127 -9.25 6.34 3.56
C LEU A 127 -8.76 6.34 5.01
N ASP A 128 -8.83 7.49 5.71
CA ASP A 128 -8.44 7.58 7.11
C ASP A 128 -9.34 6.69 7.98
N ALA A 129 -10.66 6.83 7.86
CA ALA A 129 -11.63 6.03 8.61
C ALA A 129 -11.50 4.53 8.31
N SER A 130 -11.38 4.15 7.02
CA SER A 130 -11.20 2.76 6.60
C SER A 130 -9.88 2.18 7.08
N THR A 131 -8.80 2.95 7.13
CA THR A 131 -7.49 2.51 7.63
C THR A 131 -7.60 2.08 9.09
N GLU A 132 -8.18 2.92 9.95
CA GLU A 132 -8.35 2.60 11.36
C GLU A 132 -9.27 1.39 11.58
N ASN A 133 -10.37 1.32 10.83
CA ASN A 133 -11.33 0.22 10.93
C ASN A 133 -10.70 -1.10 10.49
N LEU A 134 -10.03 -1.14 9.35
CA LEU A 134 -9.43 -2.36 8.82
C LEU A 134 -8.24 -2.85 9.65
N GLN A 135 -7.45 -1.93 10.23
CA GLN A 135 -6.41 -2.29 11.19
C GLN A 135 -7.02 -3.08 12.36
N LYS A 136 -8.13 -2.63 12.93
CA LYS A 136 -8.82 -3.29 14.02
C LYS A 136 -9.48 -4.62 13.61
N LEU A 137 -10.11 -4.66 12.43
CA LEU A 137 -10.82 -5.86 11.95
C LEU A 137 -9.86 -6.98 11.56
N LEU A 138 -8.75 -6.64 10.92
CA LEU A 138 -7.86 -7.61 10.29
C LEU A 138 -6.65 -7.97 11.15
N TRP A 139 -6.30 -7.12 12.12
CA TRP A 139 -5.15 -7.38 12.98
C TRP A 139 -5.51 -7.46 14.48
N GLY A 140 -6.44 -6.67 14.99
CA GLY A 140 -6.95 -6.68 16.36
C GLY A 140 -6.15 -5.82 17.29
#